data_7805265523fdf169b9e6ed595c2e9b7b
#
_entry.id   7805265523fdf169b9e6ed595c2e9b7b
#
_cell.length_a   1.000
_cell.length_b   1.000
_cell.length_c   1.000
_cell.angle_alpha   90.00
_cell.angle_beta   90.00
_cell.angle_gamma   90.00
#
_symmetry.space_group_name_H-M   'P 1'
#
loop_
_entity.id
_entity.type
_entity.pdbx_description
1 polymer ?
#
loop_
_entity_poly.entity_id
_entity_poly.type
_entity_poly.pdbx_seq_one_letter_code
_entity_poly.pdbx_strand_id
1 'polypeptide(L)'
;MTTHTTRMLILGSGPAGLSAAIYGARAGMAPIVVQGIQPGGQLTTTTDVENYPGFADVIQGPWLMEQMQKQAEHVGTRLMWDTIIQVDLSTRPFRLIGDGGDVYEGDVLVIATGAQAKWLGIDSEEPMKGKGVSACATCDGFFYRGKKVAVIGGGNTAVEEALYLTNHSDDVTLIHRRDTLRAERILQERLHAHPNITVLWNKEVREFVDGGGNAGLVALALEDTVTGETSRLDVEGGFVAIGHHPATELFRGHLALDDDGYIAVETGSTRTSVPGVFACGDVADKVYRQAVTAAGTGCMAALDAERFLAAAEFAELAEAAE
;
A
#
# COMPACT_ATOMS: atom_id res chain seq x y z
N MET A 1 -29.37 -3.31 -11.37
CA MET A 1 -29.24 -2.37 -10.24
C MET A 1 -29.80 -3.09 -9.02
N THR A 2 -28.93 -3.61 -8.17
CA THR A 2 -29.29 -4.39 -6.98
C THR A 2 -28.79 -3.65 -5.75
N THR A 3 -29.56 -3.68 -4.65
CA THR A 3 -29.09 -3.13 -3.37
C THR A 3 -28.60 -4.27 -2.48
N HIS A 4 -27.36 -4.15 -2.02
CA HIS A 4 -26.70 -5.07 -1.12
C HIS A 4 -26.55 -4.42 0.25
N THR A 5 -27.18 -4.98 1.27
CA THR A 5 -27.14 -4.46 2.64
C THR A 5 -26.27 -5.32 3.54
N THR A 6 -25.58 -4.70 4.48
CA THR A 6 -24.73 -5.38 5.47
C THR A 6 -24.53 -4.51 6.70
N ARG A 7 -24.18 -5.12 7.83
CA ARG A 7 -23.73 -4.38 9.01
C ARG A 7 -22.32 -3.78 8.80
N MET A 8 -21.45 -4.46 8.04
CA MET A 8 -20.06 -4.01 7.80
C MET A 8 -19.73 -4.04 6.32
N LEU A 9 -19.56 -2.88 5.72
CA LEU A 9 -19.12 -2.72 4.34
C LEU A 9 -17.61 -2.45 4.32
N ILE A 10 -16.88 -3.13 3.46
CA ILE A 10 -15.42 -3.02 3.34
C ILE A 10 -15.05 -2.71 1.90
N LEU A 11 -14.21 -1.70 1.68
CA LEU A 11 -13.66 -1.35 0.39
C LEU A 11 -12.20 -1.77 0.28
N GLY A 12 -11.92 -2.67 -0.66
CA GLY A 12 -10.60 -3.22 -0.91
C GLY A 12 -10.40 -4.59 -0.29
N SER A 13 -9.78 -5.49 -1.06
CA SER A 13 -9.53 -6.90 -0.71
C SER A 13 -8.05 -7.22 -0.53
N GLY A 14 -7.21 -6.22 -0.25
CA GLY A 14 -5.83 -6.45 0.20
C GLY A 14 -5.77 -7.05 1.61
N PRO A 15 -4.57 -7.26 2.18
CA PRO A 15 -4.41 -7.86 3.51
C PRO A 15 -5.21 -7.15 4.61
N ALA A 16 -5.33 -5.83 4.55
CA ALA A 16 -6.14 -5.06 5.51
C ALA A 16 -7.63 -5.39 5.41
N GLY A 17 -8.20 -5.31 4.19
CA GLY A 17 -9.62 -5.55 3.97
C GLY A 17 -10.04 -6.99 4.26
N LEU A 18 -9.25 -7.98 3.83
CA LEU A 18 -9.54 -9.39 4.13
C LEU A 18 -9.39 -9.70 5.62
N SER A 19 -8.40 -9.11 6.30
CA SER A 19 -8.26 -9.25 7.75
C SER A 19 -9.48 -8.63 8.47
N ALA A 20 -9.89 -7.42 8.09
CA ALA A 20 -11.11 -6.80 8.63
C ALA A 20 -12.34 -7.66 8.39
N ALA A 21 -12.48 -8.25 7.21
CA ALA A 21 -13.59 -9.14 6.86
C ALA A 21 -13.62 -10.40 7.73
N ILE A 22 -12.48 -11.05 7.94
CA ILE A 22 -12.37 -12.25 8.78
C ILE A 22 -12.82 -11.94 10.21
N TYR A 23 -12.31 -10.87 10.81
CA TYR A 23 -12.68 -10.48 12.17
C TYR A 23 -14.13 -10.01 12.26
N GLY A 24 -14.59 -9.22 11.27
CA GLY A 24 -15.98 -8.77 11.19
C GLY A 24 -16.99 -9.91 11.04
N ALA A 25 -16.69 -10.91 10.22
CA ALA A 25 -17.55 -12.09 10.06
C ALA A 25 -17.63 -12.91 11.36
N ARG A 26 -16.50 -13.09 12.05
CA ARG A 26 -16.43 -13.78 13.34
C ARG A 26 -17.17 -13.04 14.47
N ALA A 27 -17.30 -11.71 14.35
CA ALA A 27 -18.11 -10.87 15.24
C ALA A 27 -19.60 -10.80 14.83
N GLY A 28 -20.03 -11.56 13.81
CA GLY A 28 -21.43 -11.59 13.36
C GLY A 28 -21.88 -10.39 12.55
N MET A 29 -20.96 -9.58 12.02
CA MET A 29 -21.29 -8.38 11.25
C MET A 29 -21.60 -8.66 9.77
N ALA A 30 -21.57 -9.92 9.33
CA ALA A 30 -21.91 -10.36 7.96
C ALA A 30 -21.27 -9.50 6.86
N PRO A 31 -19.94 -9.31 6.81
CA PRO A 31 -19.30 -8.32 5.99
C PRO A 31 -19.48 -8.56 4.48
N ILE A 32 -19.59 -7.45 3.75
CA ILE A 32 -19.43 -7.40 2.29
C ILE A 32 -18.10 -6.69 2.00
N VAL A 33 -17.26 -7.33 1.19
CA VAL A 33 -16.04 -6.71 0.64
C VAL A 33 -16.27 -6.40 -0.82
N VAL A 34 -16.15 -5.12 -1.20
CA VAL A 34 -16.06 -4.71 -2.60
C VAL A 34 -14.61 -4.65 -2.99
N GLN A 35 -14.20 -5.51 -3.92
CA GLN A 35 -12.79 -5.83 -4.17
C GLN A 35 -12.04 -4.77 -4.97
N GLY A 36 -12.75 -3.96 -5.76
CA GLY A 36 -12.14 -2.98 -6.66
C GLY A 36 -11.57 -3.62 -7.93
N ILE A 37 -10.77 -2.84 -8.65
CA ILE A 37 -10.17 -3.26 -9.94
C ILE A 37 -9.01 -4.25 -9.81
N GLN A 38 -8.39 -4.34 -8.62
CA GLN A 38 -7.27 -5.24 -8.35
C GLN A 38 -7.57 -6.10 -7.10
N PRO A 39 -8.35 -7.18 -7.23
CA PRO A 39 -8.64 -8.09 -6.12
C PRO A 39 -7.36 -8.68 -5.52
N GLY A 40 -7.27 -8.68 -4.19
CA GLY A 40 -6.07 -9.09 -3.46
C GLY A 40 -5.00 -7.99 -3.31
N GLY A 41 -5.14 -6.87 -4.03
CA GLY A 41 -4.26 -5.70 -3.89
C GLY A 41 -2.82 -5.95 -4.36
N GLN A 42 -1.88 -5.19 -3.82
CA GLN A 42 -0.47 -5.15 -4.26
C GLN A 42 0.25 -6.51 -4.21
N LEU A 43 -0.08 -7.38 -3.26
CA LEU A 43 0.55 -8.69 -3.14
C LEU A 43 0.26 -9.62 -4.34
N THR A 44 -0.78 -9.36 -5.13
CA THR A 44 -1.07 -10.16 -6.33
C THR A 44 -0.10 -9.89 -7.48
N THR A 45 0.66 -8.81 -7.42
CA THR A 45 1.72 -8.47 -8.38
C THR A 45 3.12 -8.76 -7.85
N THR A 46 3.23 -9.19 -6.59
CA THR A 46 4.49 -9.58 -5.94
C THR A 46 4.74 -11.07 -6.18
N THR A 47 5.99 -11.47 -6.37
CA THR A 47 6.38 -12.89 -6.50
C THR A 47 6.62 -13.49 -5.12
N ASP A 48 7.85 -13.47 -4.66
CA ASP A 48 8.30 -14.10 -3.41
C ASP A 48 7.99 -13.22 -2.20
N VAL A 49 7.42 -13.82 -1.17
CA VAL A 49 7.11 -13.20 0.12
C VAL A 49 7.76 -14.00 1.24
N GLU A 50 8.73 -13.40 1.93
CA GLU A 50 9.47 -14.00 3.02
C GLU A 50 9.24 -13.30 4.37
N ASN A 51 8.55 -12.15 4.36
CA ASN A 51 8.38 -11.28 5.51
C ASN A 51 6.95 -11.26 6.08
N TYR A 52 6.07 -12.18 5.65
CA TYR A 52 4.77 -12.37 6.27
C TYR A 52 4.83 -13.50 7.30
N PRO A 53 4.65 -13.22 8.60
CA PRO A 53 4.80 -14.23 9.66
C PRO A 53 3.82 -15.40 9.53
N GLY A 54 4.28 -16.60 9.85
CA GLY A 54 3.47 -17.82 9.86
C GLY A 54 3.91 -18.87 8.83
N PHE A 55 4.84 -18.51 7.96
CA PHE A 55 5.39 -19.41 6.94
C PHE A 55 6.91 -19.55 7.11
N ALA A 56 7.39 -20.79 7.16
CA ALA A 56 8.82 -21.09 7.31
C ALA A 56 9.55 -20.99 5.96
N ASP A 57 8.85 -21.31 4.89
CA ASP A 57 9.36 -21.28 3.52
C ASP A 57 8.85 -20.03 2.78
N VAL A 58 9.54 -19.68 1.70
CA VAL A 58 9.11 -18.64 0.77
C VAL A 58 7.74 -18.97 0.21
N ILE A 59 6.83 -18.02 0.25
CA ILE A 59 5.50 -18.15 -0.38
C ILE A 59 5.31 -17.14 -1.50
N GLN A 60 4.35 -17.36 -2.36
CA GLN A 60 3.99 -16.44 -3.44
C GLN A 60 2.91 -15.47 -2.97
N GLY A 61 3.06 -14.18 -3.29
CA GLY A 61 2.09 -13.14 -2.94
C GLY A 61 0.66 -13.48 -3.40
N PRO A 62 0.43 -13.87 -4.68
CA PRO A 62 -0.90 -14.29 -5.16
C PRO A 62 -1.48 -15.46 -4.37
N TRP A 63 -0.65 -16.44 -4.02
CA TRP A 63 -1.08 -17.58 -3.22
C TRP A 63 -1.52 -17.17 -1.80
N LEU A 64 -0.75 -16.28 -1.15
CA LEU A 64 -1.13 -15.76 0.18
C LEU A 64 -2.50 -15.07 0.12
N MET A 65 -2.72 -14.23 -0.89
CA MET A 65 -3.99 -13.52 -1.04
C MET A 65 -5.16 -14.48 -1.32
N GLU A 66 -4.92 -15.53 -2.10
CA GLU A 66 -5.93 -16.60 -2.30
C GLU A 66 -6.30 -17.30 -0.98
N GLN A 67 -5.29 -17.60 -0.12
CA GLN A 67 -5.56 -18.22 1.17
C GLN A 67 -6.35 -17.27 2.09
N MET A 68 -6.00 -15.99 2.15
CA MET A 68 -6.74 -14.99 2.94
C MET A 68 -8.17 -14.81 2.42
N GLN A 69 -8.37 -14.81 1.10
CA GLN A 69 -9.69 -14.75 0.50
C GLN A 69 -10.55 -15.97 0.88
N LYS A 70 -10.02 -17.18 0.70
CA LYS A 70 -10.70 -18.43 1.10
C LYS A 70 -11.05 -18.44 2.57
N GLN A 71 -10.17 -17.92 3.43
CA GLN A 71 -10.43 -17.80 4.86
C GLN A 71 -11.60 -16.84 5.13
N ALA A 72 -11.64 -15.67 4.48
CA ALA A 72 -12.73 -14.72 4.62
C ALA A 72 -14.08 -15.30 4.16
N GLU A 73 -14.11 -15.99 3.03
CA GLU A 73 -15.31 -16.70 2.52
C GLU A 73 -15.77 -17.81 3.46
N HIS A 74 -14.82 -18.60 3.99
CA HIS A 74 -15.10 -19.70 4.91
C HIS A 74 -15.81 -19.23 6.19
N VAL A 75 -15.49 -18.04 6.68
CA VAL A 75 -16.14 -17.47 7.86
C VAL A 75 -17.43 -16.67 7.54
N GLY A 76 -17.84 -16.62 6.27
CA GLY A 76 -19.12 -16.05 5.85
C GLY A 76 -19.07 -14.65 5.24
N THR A 77 -17.89 -14.17 4.86
CA THR A 77 -17.75 -12.91 4.11
C THR A 77 -18.30 -13.06 2.68
N ARG A 78 -19.01 -12.05 2.20
CA ARG A 78 -19.41 -11.95 0.78
C ARG A 78 -18.42 -11.07 0.03
N LEU A 79 -17.81 -11.60 -1.03
CA LEU A 79 -16.89 -10.87 -1.89
C LEU A 79 -17.62 -10.43 -3.17
N MET A 80 -17.54 -9.13 -3.48
CA MET A 80 -18.20 -8.52 -4.63
C MET A 80 -17.17 -8.01 -5.63
N TRP A 81 -17.29 -8.45 -6.87
CA TRP A 81 -16.50 -7.98 -8.00
C TRP A 81 -17.14 -6.70 -8.55
N ASP A 82 -16.78 -5.58 -7.97
CA ASP A 82 -17.28 -4.28 -8.39
C ASP A 82 -16.26 -3.19 -8.03
N THR A 83 -16.41 -2.01 -8.64
CA THR A 83 -15.59 -0.83 -8.37
C THR A 83 -16.51 0.30 -7.93
N ILE A 84 -16.29 0.83 -6.72
CA ILE A 84 -17.07 1.95 -6.22
C ILE A 84 -16.65 3.25 -6.92
N ILE A 85 -17.64 3.97 -7.44
CA ILE A 85 -17.46 5.23 -8.15
C ILE A 85 -18.04 6.44 -7.42
N GLN A 86 -18.89 6.20 -6.41
CA GLN A 86 -19.51 7.26 -5.61
C GLN A 86 -19.74 6.79 -4.18
N VAL A 87 -19.57 7.70 -3.23
CA VAL A 87 -19.82 7.46 -1.80
C VAL A 87 -20.73 8.57 -1.25
N ASP A 88 -21.63 8.17 -0.34
CA ASP A 88 -22.41 9.07 0.51
C ASP A 88 -22.20 8.64 1.97
N LEU A 89 -21.51 9.50 2.71
CA LEU A 89 -21.16 9.29 4.12
C LEU A 89 -21.93 10.25 5.05
N SER A 90 -22.95 10.94 4.54
CA SER A 90 -23.69 11.96 5.29
C SER A 90 -24.67 11.39 6.30
N THR A 91 -25.20 10.20 6.02
CA THR A 91 -26.17 9.49 6.88
C THR A 91 -25.86 8.00 6.94
N ARG A 92 -26.34 7.30 7.97
CA ARG A 92 -26.30 5.85 8.07
C ARG A 92 -27.67 5.23 7.77
N PRO A 93 -27.72 4.06 7.09
CA PRO A 93 -26.57 3.31 6.55
C PRO A 93 -25.80 4.11 5.49
N PHE A 94 -24.45 3.99 5.49
CA PHE A 94 -23.62 4.58 4.46
C PHE A 94 -23.93 3.94 3.11
N ARG A 95 -23.95 4.76 2.05
CA ARG A 95 -24.39 4.32 0.74
C ARG A 95 -23.30 4.53 -0.30
N LEU A 96 -22.94 3.45 -1.00
CA LEU A 96 -21.92 3.44 -2.03
C LEU A 96 -22.52 2.94 -3.35
N ILE A 97 -22.05 3.46 -4.48
CA ILE A 97 -22.53 3.08 -5.81
C ILE A 97 -21.36 2.45 -6.58
N GLY A 98 -21.58 1.24 -7.06
CA GLY A 98 -20.68 0.54 -7.96
C GLY A 98 -20.78 1.04 -9.39
N ASP A 99 -19.77 0.76 -10.19
CA ASP A 99 -19.67 1.18 -11.58
C ASP A 99 -20.75 0.51 -12.45
N GLY A 100 -21.17 -0.72 -12.12
CA GLY A 100 -22.32 -1.41 -12.70
C GLY A 100 -23.68 -0.86 -12.28
N GLY A 101 -23.72 0.12 -11.38
CA GLY A 101 -24.94 0.74 -10.84
C GLY A 101 -25.53 -0.01 -9.66
N ASP A 102 -24.90 -1.06 -9.13
CA ASP A 102 -25.30 -1.70 -7.89
C ASP A 102 -25.03 -0.78 -6.68
N VAL A 103 -25.87 -0.90 -5.67
CA VAL A 103 -25.82 -0.08 -4.46
C VAL A 103 -25.40 -0.94 -3.28
N TYR A 104 -24.47 -0.45 -2.48
CA TYR A 104 -23.99 -1.09 -1.27
C TYR A 104 -24.31 -0.21 -0.07
N GLU A 105 -25.02 -0.77 0.91
CA GLU A 105 -25.39 -0.07 2.13
C GLU A 105 -24.82 -0.79 3.35
N GLY A 106 -24.15 -0.04 4.23
CA GLY A 106 -23.53 -0.56 5.44
C GLY A 106 -23.74 0.32 6.65
N ASP A 107 -23.99 -0.30 7.81
CA ASP A 107 -24.11 0.43 9.08
C ASP A 107 -22.77 1.04 9.49
N VAL A 108 -21.66 0.37 9.16
CA VAL A 108 -20.28 0.89 9.23
C VAL A 108 -19.56 0.65 7.92
N LEU A 109 -18.53 1.49 7.66
CA LEU A 109 -17.66 1.40 6.49
C LEU A 109 -16.20 1.25 6.92
N VAL A 110 -15.50 0.26 6.37
CA VAL A 110 -14.05 0.11 6.48
C VAL A 110 -13.40 0.38 5.14
N ILE A 111 -12.50 1.36 5.11
CA ILE A 111 -11.76 1.75 3.92
C ILE A 111 -10.38 1.08 3.99
N ALA A 112 -10.11 0.19 3.05
CA ALA A 112 -8.88 -0.60 2.92
C ALA A 112 -8.36 -0.57 1.47
N THR A 113 -8.52 0.57 0.80
CA THR A 113 -8.24 0.77 -0.63
C THR A 113 -6.74 0.83 -0.95
N GLY A 114 -5.88 0.89 0.08
CA GLY A 114 -4.44 0.83 -0.06
C GLY A 114 -3.79 2.09 -0.63
N ALA A 115 -2.52 1.94 -1.04
CA ALA A 115 -1.74 2.96 -1.73
C ALA A 115 -0.93 2.31 -2.85
N GLN A 116 -0.61 3.07 -3.87
CA GLN A 116 0.21 2.61 -4.99
C GLN A 116 1.55 3.35 -5.00
N ALA A 117 2.63 2.63 -5.26
CA ALA A 117 3.92 3.26 -5.52
C ALA A 117 3.84 4.13 -6.78
N LYS A 118 4.50 5.28 -6.73
CA LYS A 118 4.72 6.10 -7.91
C LYS A 118 5.87 5.51 -8.71
N TRP A 119 5.68 5.48 -10.01
CA TRP A 119 6.66 4.97 -10.97
C TRP A 119 7.20 6.10 -11.85
N LEU A 120 8.31 5.87 -12.54
CA LEU A 120 8.90 6.87 -13.44
C LEU A 120 8.05 7.08 -14.70
N GLY A 121 7.28 6.04 -15.10
CA GLY A 121 6.42 6.08 -16.29
C GLY A 121 7.19 5.97 -17.60
N ILE A 122 8.37 5.31 -17.59
CA ILE A 122 9.16 5.05 -18.78
C ILE A 122 8.88 3.63 -19.31
N ASP A 123 8.95 3.44 -20.63
CA ASP A 123 8.53 2.20 -21.30
C ASP A 123 9.26 0.95 -20.80
N SER A 124 10.53 1.10 -20.41
CA SER A 124 11.36 0.00 -19.91
C SER A 124 11.03 -0.42 -18.47
N GLU A 125 10.23 0.37 -17.72
CA GLU A 125 9.97 0.13 -16.30
C GLU A 125 9.04 -1.07 -16.08
N GLU A 126 7.89 -1.09 -16.76
CA GLU A 126 6.86 -2.11 -16.57
C GLU A 126 7.37 -3.56 -16.82
N PRO A 127 8.11 -3.85 -17.90
CA PRO A 127 8.65 -5.19 -18.15
C PRO A 127 9.69 -5.66 -17.12
N MET A 128 10.30 -4.70 -16.39
CA MET A 128 11.38 -4.96 -15.44
C MET A 128 10.91 -5.09 -13.99
N LYS A 129 9.65 -4.78 -13.69
CA LYS A 129 9.06 -5.00 -12.36
C LYS A 129 9.16 -6.46 -11.95
N GLY A 130 9.74 -6.72 -10.77
CA GLY A 130 10.03 -8.07 -10.29
C GLY A 130 11.20 -8.79 -11.00
N LYS A 131 11.84 -8.13 -11.99
CA LYS A 131 13.02 -8.64 -12.69
C LYS A 131 14.25 -7.74 -12.52
N GLY A 132 14.35 -7.09 -11.39
CA GLY A 132 15.41 -6.16 -11.07
C GLY A 132 14.90 -4.76 -10.73
N VAL A 133 13.64 -4.43 -10.98
CA VAL A 133 13.03 -3.16 -10.59
C VAL A 133 11.95 -3.37 -9.54
N SER A 134 12.06 -2.63 -8.42
CA SER A 134 11.16 -2.68 -7.26
C SER A 134 10.81 -1.26 -6.80
N ALA A 135 9.78 -1.13 -5.98
CA ALA A 135 9.41 0.09 -5.27
C ALA A 135 9.40 -0.10 -3.74
N CYS A 136 10.04 -1.16 -3.23
CA CYS A 136 10.07 -1.46 -1.80
C CYS A 136 11.38 -2.17 -1.41
N ALA A 137 12.32 -1.41 -0.86
CA ALA A 137 13.59 -1.98 -0.40
C ALA A 137 13.40 -2.97 0.77
N THR A 138 12.45 -2.72 1.65
CA THR A 138 12.15 -3.61 2.79
C THR A 138 11.57 -4.95 2.33
N CYS A 139 10.86 -4.97 1.19
CA CYS A 139 10.29 -6.19 0.61
C CYS A 139 11.37 -7.00 -0.11
N ASP A 140 12.12 -6.36 -1.00
CA ASP A 140 12.93 -7.04 -2.02
C ASP A 140 14.44 -6.92 -1.79
N GLY A 141 14.89 -6.05 -0.89
CA GLY A 141 16.34 -5.79 -0.67
C GLY A 141 17.15 -7.04 -0.36
N PHE A 142 16.55 -8.02 0.31
CA PHE A 142 17.18 -9.30 0.64
C PHE A 142 17.66 -10.08 -0.60
N PHE A 143 16.94 -10.03 -1.72
CA PHE A 143 17.28 -10.72 -2.96
C PHE A 143 18.49 -10.12 -3.70
N TYR A 144 18.93 -8.94 -3.24
CA TYR A 144 20.05 -8.21 -3.80
C TYR A 144 21.32 -8.24 -2.93
N ARG A 145 21.48 -9.26 -2.08
CA ARG A 145 22.67 -9.45 -1.26
C ARG A 145 23.93 -9.56 -2.11
N GLY A 146 24.93 -8.69 -1.81
CA GLY A 146 26.20 -8.66 -2.50
C GLY A 146 26.15 -8.12 -3.93
N LYS A 147 24.99 -7.58 -4.37
CA LYS A 147 24.78 -7.00 -5.69
C LYS A 147 24.82 -5.49 -5.63
N LYS A 148 25.15 -4.89 -6.77
CA LYS A 148 25.08 -3.43 -6.93
C LYS A 148 23.65 -3.01 -7.12
N VAL A 149 23.20 -2.03 -6.35
CA VAL A 149 21.83 -1.53 -6.41
C VAL A 149 21.77 -0.01 -6.54
N ALA A 150 20.70 0.47 -7.15
CA ALA A 150 20.40 1.88 -7.23
C ALA A 150 19.05 2.20 -6.59
N VAL A 151 18.96 3.36 -5.93
CA VAL A 151 17.71 3.94 -5.43
C VAL A 151 17.44 5.22 -6.19
N ILE A 152 16.25 5.35 -6.74
CA ILE A 152 15.83 6.52 -7.51
C ILE A 152 14.87 7.37 -6.67
N GLY A 153 15.28 8.57 -6.29
CA GLY A 153 14.47 9.46 -5.48
C GLY A 153 15.26 10.56 -4.78
N GLY A 154 14.63 11.26 -3.82
CA GLY A 154 15.29 12.35 -3.11
C GLY A 154 14.50 12.88 -1.91
N GLY A 155 13.45 12.18 -1.50
CA GLY A 155 12.71 12.40 -0.25
C GLY A 155 13.17 11.46 0.86
N ASN A 156 12.51 11.51 2.03
CA ASN A 156 12.81 10.66 3.18
C ASN A 156 12.84 9.19 2.78
N THR A 157 11.81 8.69 2.11
CA THR A 157 11.72 7.29 1.65
C THR A 157 12.94 6.85 0.86
N ALA A 158 13.41 7.66 -0.10
CA ALA A 158 14.57 7.30 -0.91
C ALA A 158 15.86 7.18 -0.08
N VAL A 159 16.04 8.08 0.88
CA VAL A 159 17.22 8.06 1.77
C VAL A 159 17.13 6.89 2.74
N GLU A 160 15.96 6.62 3.31
CA GLU A 160 15.71 5.49 4.22
C GLU A 160 15.92 4.16 3.50
N GLU A 161 15.42 4.01 2.27
CA GLU A 161 15.62 2.80 1.46
C GLU A 161 17.10 2.62 1.07
N ALA A 162 17.81 3.69 0.70
CA ALA A 162 19.25 3.60 0.42
C ALA A 162 20.03 3.15 1.66
N LEU A 163 19.73 3.70 2.83
CA LEU A 163 20.32 3.28 4.11
C LEU A 163 19.97 1.83 4.45
N TYR A 164 18.71 1.42 4.23
CA TYR A 164 18.28 0.04 4.49
C TYR A 164 19.02 -0.96 3.60
N LEU A 165 19.17 -0.66 2.33
CA LEU A 165 19.84 -1.55 1.36
C LEU A 165 21.31 -1.79 1.68
N THR A 166 21.98 -0.93 2.44
CA THR A 166 23.36 -1.18 2.90
C THR A 166 23.48 -2.39 3.84
N ASN A 167 22.37 -2.89 4.41
CA ASN A 167 22.35 -4.16 5.14
C ASN A 167 22.54 -5.38 4.21
N HIS A 168 22.36 -5.19 2.92
CA HIS A 168 22.39 -6.25 1.92
C HIS A 168 23.42 -6.04 0.82
N SER A 169 23.78 -4.79 0.51
CA SER A 169 24.70 -4.40 -0.57
C SER A 169 25.79 -3.45 -0.05
N ASP A 170 27.01 -3.70 -0.48
CA ASP A 170 28.16 -2.81 -0.22
C ASP A 170 28.33 -1.70 -1.30
N ASP A 171 27.46 -1.68 -2.33
CA ASP A 171 27.49 -0.72 -3.42
C ASP A 171 26.07 -0.24 -3.72
N VAL A 172 25.66 0.81 -3.02
CA VAL A 172 24.34 1.46 -3.14
C VAL A 172 24.49 2.81 -3.78
N THR A 173 23.81 3.07 -4.89
CA THR A 173 23.83 4.37 -5.57
C THR A 173 22.46 5.05 -5.43
N LEU A 174 22.41 6.23 -4.77
CA LEU A 174 21.23 7.08 -4.78
C LEU A 174 21.27 8.01 -5.99
N ILE A 175 20.26 7.93 -6.84
CA ILE A 175 20.13 8.75 -8.05
C ILE A 175 19.10 9.85 -7.81
N HIS A 176 19.50 11.11 -7.92
CA HIS A 176 18.60 12.24 -7.76
C HIS A 176 18.69 13.23 -8.92
N ARG A 177 17.52 13.63 -9.44
CA ARG A 177 17.40 14.53 -10.61
C ARG A 177 17.75 16.00 -10.34
N ARG A 178 18.08 16.37 -9.10
CA ARG A 178 18.48 17.71 -8.67
C ARG A 178 19.80 17.64 -7.93
N ASP A 179 20.31 18.81 -7.54
CA ASP A 179 21.54 18.97 -6.75
C ASP A 179 21.31 18.97 -5.23
N THR A 180 20.05 18.85 -4.78
CA THR A 180 19.66 18.89 -3.37
C THR A 180 18.54 17.92 -3.07
N LEU A 181 18.62 17.20 -1.94
CA LEU A 181 17.56 16.31 -1.45
C LEU A 181 16.47 17.10 -0.73
N ARG A 182 15.27 16.54 -0.73
CA ARG A 182 14.14 17.03 0.08
C ARG A 182 14.00 16.29 1.41
N ALA A 183 14.79 15.25 1.61
CA ALA A 183 14.83 14.48 2.85
C ALA A 183 15.20 15.36 4.05
N GLU A 184 14.80 14.95 5.24
CA GLU A 184 15.18 15.60 6.48
C GLU A 184 16.70 15.63 6.67
N ARG A 185 17.19 16.69 7.31
CA ARG A 185 18.63 16.93 7.49
C ARG A 185 19.35 15.75 8.15
N ILE A 186 18.74 15.18 9.18
CA ILE A 186 19.34 14.04 9.90
C ILE A 186 19.51 12.80 9.01
N LEU A 187 18.58 12.56 8.09
CA LEU A 187 18.67 11.48 7.12
C LEU A 187 19.75 11.75 6.08
N GLN A 188 19.88 13.00 5.61
CA GLN A 188 20.95 13.40 4.70
C GLN A 188 22.34 13.25 5.35
N GLU A 189 22.51 13.65 6.62
CA GLU A 189 23.76 13.49 7.36
C GLU A 189 24.15 12.00 7.48
N ARG A 190 23.20 11.12 7.76
CA ARG A 190 23.42 9.66 7.80
C ARG A 190 23.80 9.09 6.43
N LEU A 191 23.09 9.52 5.38
CA LEU A 191 23.35 9.11 3.99
C LEU A 191 24.78 9.45 3.58
N HIS A 192 25.20 10.72 3.77
CA HIS A 192 26.52 11.19 3.37
C HIS A 192 27.68 10.61 4.22
N ALA A 193 27.39 10.21 5.44
CA ALA A 193 28.37 9.55 6.30
C ALA A 193 28.54 8.06 5.99
N HIS A 194 27.65 7.45 5.20
CA HIS A 194 27.68 6.02 4.96
C HIS A 194 28.68 5.64 3.85
N PRO A 195 29.69 4.78 4.14
CA PRO A 195 30.77 4.49 3.17
C PRO A 195 30.31 3.72 1.93
N ASN A 196 29.22 2.99 2.01
CA ASN A 196 28.70 2.14 0.93
C ASN A 196 27.64 2.87 0.06
N ILE A 197 27.42 4.18 0.29
CA ILE A 197 26.44 4.93 -0.49
C ILE A 197 27.13 6.02 -1.32
N THR A 198 26.85 5.99 -2.62
CA THR A 198 27.24 7.05 -3.55
C THR A 198 26.00 7.83 -4.00
N VAL A 199 26.06 9.16 -4.05
CA VAL A 199 24.96 9.98 -4.55
C VAL A 199 25.31 10.52 -5.93
N LEU A 200 24.47 10.22 -6.92
CA LEU A 200 24.54 10.81 -8.26
C LEU A 200 23.52 11.94 -8.37
N TRP A 201 24.05 13.15 -8.43
CA TRP A 201 23.25 14.37 -8.57
C TRP A 201 22.96 14.70 -10.03
N ASN A 202 21.85 15.40 -10.24
CA ASN A 202 21.42 15.86 -11.56
C ASN A 202 21.31 14.71 -12.57
N LYS A 203 20.92 13.52 -12.13
CA LYS A 203 20.73 12.35 -12.98
C LYS A 203 19.30 11.87 -12.96
N GLU A 204 18.79 11.58 -14.13
CA GLU A 204 17.47 11.00 -14.36
C GLU A 204 17.60 9.67 -15.09
N VAL A 205 16.82 8.68 -14.68
CA VAL A 205 16.80 7.37 -15.35
C VAL A 205 15.96 7.49 -16.62
N ARG A 206 16.54 7.11 -17.75
CA ARG A 206 15.88 7.08 -19.07
C ARG A 206 15.49 5.67 -19.47
N GLU A 207 16.23 4.65 -19.01
CA GLU A 207 15.96 3.26 -19.35
C GLU A 207 16.46 2.33 -18.25
N PHE A 208 15.68 1.32 -17.97
CA PHE A 208 16.09 0.11 -17.25
C PHE A 208 16.56 -0.90 -18.29
N VAL A 209 17.85 -1.20 -18.32
CA VAL A 209 18.46 -2.04 -19.36
C VAL A 209 18.32 -3.50 -19.01
N ASP A 210 17.54 -4.24 -19.83
CA ASP A 210 17.35 -5.66 -19.69
C ASP A 210 18.59 -6.40 -20.23
N GLY A 211 19.14 -7.32 -19.43
CA GLY A 211 20.24 -8.20 -19.83
C GLY A 211 19.84 -9.32 -20.79
N GLY A 212 18.55 -9.48 -21.03
CA GLY A 212 17.97 -10.54 -21.87
C GLY A 212 17.89 -11.89 -21.17
N GLY A 213 16.98 -12.73 -21.65
CA GLY A 213 16.72 -14.06 -21.06
C GLY A 213 16.28 -13.97 -19.59
N ASN A 214 17.02 -14.61 -18.69
CA ASN A 214 16.77 -14.62 -17.25
C ASN A 214 17.69 -13.65 -16.48
N ALA A 215 18.46 -12.79 -17.14
CA ALA A 215 19.41 -11.91 -16.48
C ALA A 215 18.74 -10.78 -15.70
N GLY A 216 17.55 -10.34 -16.14
CA GLY A 216 16.87 -9.20 -15.52
C GLY A 216 17.61 -7.87 -15.73
N LEU A 217 17.50 -6.97 -14.77
CA LEU A 217 18.18 -5.67 -14.82
C LEU A 217 19.70 -5.82 -14.77
N VAL A 218 20.40 -5.18 -15.71
CA VAL A 218 21.87 -5.18 -15.76
C VAL A 218 22.46 -3.78 -15.68
N ALA A 219 21.68 -2.74 -15.97
CA ALA A 219 22.13 -1.35 -15.89
C ALA A 219 20.97 -0.36 -15.93
N LEU A 220 21.28 0.89 -15.60
CA LEU A 220 20.42 2.05 -15.85
C LEU A 220 21.09 2.94 -16.89
N ALA A 221 20.33 3.37 -17.89
CA ALA A 221 20.73 4.48 -18.75
C ALA A 221 20.31 5.79 -18.07
N LEU A 222 21.26 6.67 -17.84
CA LEU A 222 21.07 7.93 -17.14
C LEU A 222 21.29 9.10 -18.09
N GLU A 223 20.57 10.19 -17.85
CA GLU A 223 20.79 11.47 -18.49
C GLU A 223 21.06 12.53 -17.42
N ASP A 224 22.04 13.38 -17.66
CA ASP A 224 22.31 14.54 -16.82
C ASP A 224 21.27 15.64 -17.11
N THR A 225 20.54 16.05 -16.07
CA THR A 225 19.44 17.02 -16.20
C THR A 225 19.90 18.46 -16.49
N VAL A 226 21.20 18.73 -16.36
CA VAL A 226 21.81 20.05 -16.62
C VAL A 226 22.51 20.10 -17.97
N THR A 227 23.31 19.05 -18.29
CA THR A 227 24.13 19.03 -19.50
C THR A 227 23.51 18.23 -20.65
N GLY A 228 22.54 17.34 -20.37
CA GLY A 228 21.97 16.42 -21.35
C GLY A 228 22.89 15.24 -21.69
N GLU A 229 24.05 15.12 -21.04
CA GLU A 229 24.96 14.01 -21.29
C GLU A 229 24.38 12.69 -20.80
N THR A 230 24.51 11.65 -21.59
CA THR A 230 24.08 10.30 -21.24
C THR A 230 25.22 9.52 -20.61
N SER A 231 24.87 8.64 -19.69
CA SER A 231 25.81 7.74 -19.00
C SER A 231 25.13 6.42 -18.67
N ARG A 232 25.92 5.40 -18.35
CA ARG A 232 25.43 4.08 -17.94
C ARG A 232 25.92 3.77 -16.53
N LEU A 233 25.03 3.24 -15.70
CA LEU A 233 25.33 2.72 -14.38
C LEU A 233 24.99 1.23 -14.34
N ASP A 234 25.99 0.37 -14.18
CA ASP A 234 25.79 -1.06 -14.08
C ASP A 234 25.30 -1.42 -12.68
N VAL A 235 24.09 -1.96 -12.60
CA VAL A 235 23.39 -2.40 -11.37
C VAL A 235 22.51 -3.59 -11.66
N GLU A 236 22.27 -4.41 -10.65
CA GLU A 236 21.41 -5.59 -10.73
C GLU A 236 20.04 -5.36 -10.07
N GLY A 237 19.87 -4.27 -9.30
CA GLY A 237 18.63 -3.84 -8.68
C GLY A 237 18.40 -2.35 -8.77
N GLY A 238 17.18 -1.94 -9.11
CA GLY A 238 16.74 -0.56 -9.15
C GLY A 238 15.49 -0.36 -8.30
N PHE A 239 15.57 0.49 -7.27
CA PHE A 239 14.47 0.76 -6.34
C PHE A 239 13.90 2.15 -6.62
N VAL A 240 12.64 2.20 -7.08
CA VAL A 240 11.96 3.46 -7.41
C VAL A 240 11.28 4.01 -6.17
N ALA A 241 11.92 4.96 -5.50
CA ALA A 241 11.51 5.54 -4.22
C ALA A 241 11.08 7.01 -4.37
N ILE A 242 10.14 7.28 -5.29
CA ILE A 242 9.63 8.64 -5.58
C ILE A 242 8.31 8.96 -4.87
N GLY A 243 7.90 8.10 -3.94
CA GLY A 243 6.72 8.23 -3.10
C GLY A 243 5.57 7.31 -3.50
N HIS A 244 4.47 7.42 -2.76
CA HIS A 244 3.25 6.65 -2.96
C HIS A 244 2.07 7.57 -3.21
N HIS A 245 0.98 6.99 -3.68
CA HIS A 245 -0.30 7.67 -3.86
C HIS A 245 -1.38 6.84 -3.19
N PRO A 246 -1.96 7.31 -2.07
CA PRO A 246 -3.05 6.61 -1.41
C PRO A 246 -4.32 6.66 -2.27
N ALA A 247 -5.09 5.56 -2.29
CA ALA A 247 -6.33 5.47 -3.06
C ALA A 247 -7.49 6.15 -2.30
N THR A 248 -7.45 7.48 -2.20
CA THR A 248 -8.34 8.32 -1.40
C THR A 248 -9.23 9.25 -2.21
N GLU A 249 -9.16 9.24 -3.54
CA GLU A 249 -9.86 10.20 -4.40
C GLU A 249 -11.38 10.22 -4.14
N LEU A 250 -12.01 9.06 -3.92
CA LEU A 250 -13.43 8.93 -3.60
C LEU A 250 -13.84 9.62 -2.28
N PHE A 251 -12.88 9.83 -1.39
CA PHE A 251 -13.14 10.33 -0.02
C PHE A 251 -12.79 11.80 0.15
N ARG A 252 -12.25 12.46 -0.89
CA ARG A 252 -11.97 13.90 -0.88
C ARG A 252 -13.23 14.71 -0.62
N GLY A 253 -13.18 15.56 0.39
CA GLY A 253 -14.34 16.36 0.82
C GLY A 253 -15.33 15.62 1.72
N HIS A 254 -15.19 14.30 1.91
CA HIS A 254 -15.97 13.50 2.84
C HIS A 254 -15.22 13.19 4.13
N LEU A 255 -13.90 12.97 4.05
CA LEU A 255 -13.04 12.63 5.19
C LEU A 255 -11.89 13.61 5.32
N ALA A 256 -11.37 13.75 6.53
CA ALA A 256 -10.10 14.45 6.75
C ALA A 256 -8.96 13.62 6.16
N LEU A 257 -8.13 14.28 5.34
CA LEU A 257 -6.90 13.73 4.79
C LEU A 257 -5.72 14.52 5.34
N ASP A 258 -4.55 13.87 5.44
CA ASP A 258 -3.31 14.57 5.76
C ASP A 258 -2.72 15.30 4.52
N ASP A 259 -1.61 16.01 4.71
CA ASP A 259 -0.96 16.79 3.66
C ASP A 259 -0.44 15.92 2.48
N ASP A 260 -0.22 14.62 2.72
CA ASP A 260 0.21 13.65 1.71
C ASP A 260 -0.98 12.93 1.03
N GLY A 261 -2.21 13.23 1.47
CA GLY A 261 -3.45 12.67 0.94
C GLY A 261 -3.91 11.36 1.56
N TYR A 262 -3.27 10.89 2.64
CA TYR A 262 -3.70 9.71 3.39
C TYR A 262 -4.90 10.03 4.27
N ILE A 263 -5.76 9.04 4.53
CA ILE A 263 -6.89 9.22 5.46
C ILE A 263 -6.34 9.42 6.88
N ALA A 264 -6.69 10.54 7.49
CA ALA A 264 -6.33 10.83 8.86
C ALA A 264 -7.17 9.96 9.82
N VAL A 265 -6.50 9.24 10.71
CA VAL A 265 -7.12 8.42 11.75
C VAL A 265 -6.68 8.88 13.14
N GLU A 266 -7.50 8.59 14.15
CA GLU A 266 -7.14 8.85 15.54
C GLU A 266 -5.93 8.02 15.95
N THR A 267 -5.02 8.61 16.73
CA THR A 267 -3.81 7.92 17.20
C THR A 267 -4.17 6.65 17.98
N GLY A 268 -3.62 5.51 17.55
CA GLY A 268 -3.87 4.20 18.17
C GLY A 268 -5.21 3.56 17.84
N SER A 269 -5.95 4.11 16.88
CA SER A 269 -7.24 3.62 16.40
C SER A 269 -7.30 3.64 14.87
N THR A 270 -8.40 3.15 14.32
CA THR A 270 -8.71 3.21 12.88
C THR A 270 -9.86 4.17 12.57
N ARG A 271 -10.32 4.93 13.57
CA ARG A 271 -11.43 5.88 13.44
C ARG A 271 -11.03 7.07 12.60
N THR A 272 -11.89 7.41 11.65
CA THR A 272 -11.74 8.59 10.80
C THR A 272 -12.50 9.80 11.38
N SER A 273 -12.51 10.90 10.63
CA SER A 273 -13.29 12.10 10.99
C SER A 273 -14.81 11.91 10.94
N VAL A 274 -15.32 10.82 10.34
CA VAL A 274 -16.75 10.50 10.28
C VAL A 274 -17.05 9.29 11.18
N PRO A 275 -17.88 9.42 12.21
CA PRO A 275 -18.26 8.33 13.10
C PRO A 275 -18.89 7.14 12.35
N GLY A 276 -18.37 5.94 12.58
CA GLY A 276 -18.77 4.71 11.88
C GLY A 276 -17.99 4.44 10.59
N VAL A 277 -17.07 5.32 10.21
CA VAL A 277 -16.13 5.10 9.11
C VAL A 277 -14.73 4.88 9.67
N PHE A 278 -14.09 3.80 9.24
CA PHE A 278 -12.76 3.36 9.68
C PHE A 278 -11.84 3.24 8.47
N ALA A 279 -10.54 3.48 8.67
CA ALA A 279 -9.54 3.30 7.62
C ALA A 279 -8.37 2.45 8.13
N CYS A 280 -7.87 1.54 7.30
CA CYS A 280 -6.81 0.60 7.66
C CYS A 280 -5.93 0.22 6.46
N GLY A 281 -4.72 -0.24 6.75
CA GLY A 281 -3.70 -0.51 5.75
C GLY A 281 -3.11 0.75 5.13
N ASP A 282 -2.53 0.60 3.96
CA ASP A 282 -1.71 1.63 3.34
C ASP A 282 -2.48 2.91 2.96
N VAL A 283 -3.80 2.90 2.96
CA VAL A 283 -4.61 4.11 2.74
C VAL A 283 -4.51 5.12 3.90
N ALA A 284 -4.12 4.65 5.09
CA ALA A 284 -3.91 5.45 6.30
C ALA A 284 -2.47 5.33 6.85
N ASP A 285 -1.71 4.30 6.45
CA ASP A 285 -0.33 4.06 6.86
C ASP A 285 0.66 4.56 5.79
N LYS A 286 1.20 5.75 5.99
CA LYS A 286 2.25 6.32 5.13
C LYS A 286 3.67 5.91 5.53
N VAL A 287 3.83 5.18 6.65
CA VAL A 287 5.14 4.89 7.25
C VAL A 287 5.61 3.48 6.89
N TYR A 288 4.84 2.46 7.25
CA TYR A 288 5.29 1.07 7.16
C TYR A 288 4.95 0.42 5.82
N ARG A 289 3.69 0.51 5.38
CA ARG A 289 3.21 -0.08 4.11
C ARG A 289 3.63 -1.55 3.95
N GLN A 290 3.39 -2.35 4.98
CA GLN A 290 3.70 -3.77 5.00
C GLN A 290 2.41 -4.60 5.07
N ALA A 291 2.41 -5.80 4.46
CA ALA A 291 1.27 -6.70 4.47
C ALA A 291 0.82 -7.06 5.89
N VAL A 292 1.78 -7.29 6.79
CA VAL A 292 1.49 -7.66 8.18
C VAL A 292 0.93 -6.49 8.99
N THR A 293 1.41 -5.26 8.81
CA THR A 293 0.84 -4.07 9.46
C THR A 293 -0.54 -3.76 8.90
N ALA A 294 -0.73 -3.91 7.60
CA ALA A 294 -2.03 -3.78 6.94
C ALA A 294 -3.05 -4.79 7.50
N ALA A 295 -2.68 -6.07 7.63
CA ALA A 295 -3.53 -7.08 8.24
C ALA A 295 -3.83 -6.76 9.71
N GLY A 296 -2.85 -6.27 10.47
CA GLY A 296 -3.00 -5.86 11.87
C GLY A 296 -3.99 -4.70 12.03
N THR A 297 -3.85 -3.64 11.21
CA THR A 297 -4.79 -2.52 11.24
C THR A 297 -6.17 -2.90 10.70
N GLY A 298 -6.28 -3.87 9.79
CA GLY A 298 -7.55 -4.46 9.38
C GLY A 298 -8.29 -5.15 10.53
N CYS A 299 -7.56 -5.91 11.36
CA CYS A 299 -8.10 -6.47 12.59
C CYS A 299 -8.58 -5.36 13.55
N MET A 300 -7.79 -4.29 13.74
CA MET A 300 -8.17 -3.14 14.58
C MET A 300 -9.46 -2.48 14.07
N ALA A 301 -9.59 -2.29 12.75
CA ALA A 301 -10.77 -1.67 12.15
C ALA A 301 -12.05 -2.48 12.40
N ALA A 302 -11.97 -3.80 12.31
CA ALA A 302 -13.11 -4.66 12.63
C ALA A 302 -13.52 -4.57 14.10
N LEU A 303 -12.55 -4.54 15.01
CA LEU A 303 -12.82 -4.41 16.46
C LEU A 303 -13.35 -3.02 16.83
N ASP A 304 -12.84 -1.96 16.20
CA ASP A 304 -13.36 -0.60 16.38
C ASP A 304 -14.79 -0.48 15.84
N ALA A 305 -15.09 -1.12 14.70
CA ALA A 305 -16.42 -1.16 14.10
C ALA A 305 -17.42 -1.93 14.98
N GLU A 306 -17.04 -3.08 15.54
CA GLU A 306 -17.85 -3.87 16.48
C GLU A 306 -18.22 -3.03 17.70
N ARG A 307 -17.24 -2.40 18.35
CA ARG A 307 -17.45 -1.55 19.53
C ARG A 307 -18.37 -0.37 19.22
N PHE A 308 -18.21 0.23 18.04
CA PHE A 308 -19.04 1.34 17.60
C PHE A 308 -20.50 0.90 17.45
N LEU A 309 -20.77 -0.23 16.78
CA LEU A 309 -22.13 -0.76 16.60
C LEU A 309 -22.75 -1.17 17.94
N ALA A 310 -22.01 -1.85 18.80
CA ALA A 310 -22.50 -2.23 20.12
C ALA A 310 -22.89 -1.02 20.99
N ALA A 311 -22.09 0.07 20.92
CA ALA A 311 -22.42 1.30 21.64
C ALA A 311 -23.67 1.99 21.08
N ALA A 312 -23.86 1.99 19.76
CA ALA A 312 -25.07 2.54 19.12
C ALA A 312 -26.33 1.75 19.49
N GLU A 313 -26.28 0.43 19.42
CA GLU A 313 -27.38 -0.46 19.82
C GLU A 313 -27.78 -0.28 21.30
N PHE A 314 -26.77 -0.12 22.17
CA PHE A 314 -27.03 0.14 23.59
C PHE A 314 -27.74 1.47 23.82
N ALA A 315 -27.33 2.53 23.10
CA ALA A 315 -27.97 3.84 23.20
C ALA A 315 -29.43 3.80 22.72
N GLU A 316 -29.73 3.13 21.61
CA GLU A 316 -31.10 2.95 21.08
C GLU A 316 -31.99 2.17 22.07
N LEU A 317 -31.45 1.12 22.69
CA LEU A 317 -32.18 0.36 23.71
C LEU A 317 -32.45 1.18 24.96
N ALA A 318 -31.55 2.05 25.37
CA ALA A 318 -31.74 2.94 26.50
C ALA A 318 -32.84 3.98 26.24
N GLU A 319 -32.80 4.62 25.04
CA GLU A 319 -33.85 5.57 24.63
C GLU A 319 -35.24 4.92 24.49
N ALA A 320 -35.31 3.67 24.03
CA ALA A 320 -36.58 2.95 23.93
C ALA A 320 -37.16 2.48 25.26
N ALA A 321 -36.36 2.51 26.33
CA ALA A 321 -36.76 2.12 27.69
C ALA A 321 -37.27 3.30 28.55
N GLU A 322 -37.09 4.53 28.10
CA GLU A 322 -37.60 5.78 28.67
C GLU A 322 -39.00 6.15 28.09
#